data_275db6885ab9af36ea4c84689e3c0f72
#
_entry.id   275db6885ab9af36ea4c84689e3c0f72
#
_cell.length_a   1.000
_cell.length_b   1.000
_cell.length_c   1.000
_cell.angle_alpha   90.00
_cell.angle_beta   90.00
_cell.angle_gamma   90.00
#
_symmetry.space_group_name_H-M   'P 1'
#
loop_
_entity.id
_entity.type
_entity.pdbx_description
1 polymer ?
#
loop_
_entity_poly.entity_id
_entity_poly.type
_entity_poly.pdbx_seq_one_letter_code
_entity_poly.pdbx_strand_id
1 'polypeptide(L)'
;MRPVSWRTPGVVLLCGALVLCISLGVRHAFGLFLWPMSSDLGWGRDVFALAIAIQNLVWGLTQPFAGRLADRHGAGWVVLGGAVLYVIGLYMMSRSMTEMDLLLSAGIVIGIGLSGTTFPVVFGVISRALPSERRSWAMGVSMSVGSLGQFVLLPGSDALIMSLGWSEALLLLAALSLLMLPLSGALMEPRAGVEPQALSMRQVLDEAVRHRGFWLLSFGFFVCGFQVVFIATHLPAFLSDGGLDAGAGAMALALIGLFNIAGSYLAGFWGGRLPKPKLLSGIY
;
A
#
# COMPACT_ATOMS: atom_id res chain seq x y z
N MET A 1 30.28 1.00 12.61
CA MET A 1 29.95 2.25 11.90
C MET A 1 29.14 3.13 12.83
N ARG A 2 29.53 4.40 13.04
CA ARG A 2 28.72 5.34 13.84
C ARG A 2 27.36 5.53 13.16
N PRO A 3 26.22 5.52 13.89
CA PRO A 3 24.95 5.82 13.29
C PRO A 3 25.01 7.19 12.61
N VAL A 4 24.53 7.28 11.38
CA VAL A 4 24.47 8.55 10.66
C VAL A 4 23.58 9.47 11.48
N SER A 5 24.12 10.59 11.95
CA SER A 5 23.50 11.44 12.99
C SER A 5 22.10 11.98 12.65
N TRP A 6 21.72 12.00 11.36
CA TRP A 6 20.41 12.47 10.90
C TRP A 6 19.30 11.39 10.94
N ARG A 7 19.66 10.08 11.03
CA ARG A 7 18.70 8.96 11.04
C ARG A 7 18.18 8.72 12.46
N THR A 8 17.34 9.62 12.95
CA THR A 8 16.65 9.44 14.23
C THR A 8 15.41 8.56 14.08
N PRO A 9 14.91 7.91 15.16
CA PRO A 9 13.65 7.16 15.12
C PRO A 9 12.47 7.96 14.59
N GLY A 10 12.42 9.28 14.84
CA GLY A 10 11.40 10.17 14.32
C GLY A 10 11.50 10.34 12.80
N VAL A 11 12.71 10.46 12.25
CA VAL A 11 12.93 10.54 10.80
C VAL A 11 12.55 9.24 10.11
N VAL A 12 12.89 8.09 10.69
CA VAL A 12 12.49 6.77 10.16
C VAL A 12 10.96 6.63 10.15
N LEU A 13 10.30 7.03 11.24
CA LEU A 13 8.84 7.01 11.34
C LEU A 13 8.20 7.92 10.27
N LEU A 14 8.68 9.16 10.16
CA LEU A 14 8.13 10.13 9.20
C LEU A 14 8.31 9.66 7.76
N CYS A 15 9.53 9.27 7.38
CA CYS A 15 9.82 8.82 6.02
C CYS A 15 9.06 7.54 5.67
N GLY A 16 8.98 6.57 6.59
CA GLY A 16 8.18 5.36 6.40
C GLY A 16 6.69 5.65 6.25
N ALA A 17 6.15 6.55 7.08
CA ALA A 17 4.75 6.98 7.00
C ALA A 17 4.46 7.70 5.67
N LEU A 18 5.38 8.54 5.18
CA LEU A 18 5.25 9.22 3.88
C LEU A 18 5.32 8.23 2.70
N VAL A 19 6.17 7.20 2.77
CA VAL A 19 6.18 6.11 1.77
C VAL A 19 4.82 5.43 1.72
N LEU A 20 4.23 5.10 2.88
CA LEU A 20 2.88 4.53 2.94
C LEU A 20 1.82 5.50 2.41
N CYS A 21 1.94 6.79 2.73
CA CYS A 21 1.03 7.84 2.26
C CYS A 21 0.96 7.89 0.73
N ILE A 22 2.11 7.92 0.08
CA ILE A 22 2.20 7.97 -1.39
C ILE A 22 1.74 6.64 -1.99
N SER A 23 2.31 5.52 -1.54
CA SER A 23 2.04 4.21 -2.11
C SER A 23 0.57 3.81 -2.00
N LEU A 24 -0.04 3.96 -0.81
CA LEU A 24 -1.44 3.61 -0.59
C LEU A 24 -2.40 4.64 -1.17
N GLY A 25 -2.06 5.92 -1.10
CA GLY A 25 -2.90 6.98 -1.67
C GLY A 25 -3.04 6.82 -3.18
N VAL A 26 -1.95 6.62 -3.91
CA VAL A 26 -1.96 6.36 -5.36
C VAL A 26 -2.73 5.06 -5.67
N ARG A 27 -2.49 3.99 -4.89
CA ARG A 27 -3.19 2.71 -5.10
C ARG A 27 -4.71 2.86 -4.95
N HIS A 28 -5.19 3.59 -3.95
CA HIS A 28 -6.63 3.77 -3.73
C HIS A 28 -7.30 4.64 -4.81
N ALA A 29 -6.53 5.47 -5.53
CA ALA A 29 -7.04 6.25 -6.64
C ALA A 29 -7.29 5.42 -7.92
N PHE A 30 -6.80 4.16 -8.01
CA PHE A 30 -6.94 3.36 -9.23
C PHE A 30 -8.39 3.14 -9.67
N GLY A 31 -9.33 3.04 -8.76
CA GLY A 31 -10.76 2.93 -9.10
C GLY A 31 -11.30 4.12 -9.93
N LEU A 32 -10.70 5.30 -9.79
CA LEU A 32 -11.07 6.49 -10.56
C LEU A 32 -10.64 6.37 -12.05
N PHE A 33 -9.64 5.56 -12.35
CA PHE A 33 -9.15 5.34 -13.71
C PHE A 33 -9.95 4.29 -14.47
N LEU A 34 -10.78 3.49 -13.79
CA LEU A 34 -11.54 2.40 -14.40
C LEU A 34 -12.41 2.92 -15.56
N TRP A 35 -13.24 3.92 -15.31
CA TRP A 35 -14.16 4.44 -16.32
C TRP A 35 -13.44 5.20 -17.44
N PRO A 36 -12.54 6.17 -17.15
CA PRO A 36 -11.83 6.91 -18.20
C PRO A 36 -11.00 6.01 -19.12
N MET A 37 -10.26 5.05 -18.59
CA MET A 37 -9.47 4.13 -19.42
C MET A 37 -10.35 3.19 -20.22
N SER A 38 -11.38 2.60 -19.62
CA SER A 38 -12.28 1.67 -20.32
C SER A 38 -13.03 2.37 -21.45
N SER A 39 -13.49 3.61 -21.24
CA SER A 39 -14.22 4.35 -22.29
C SER A 39 -13.32 4.83 -23.42
N ASP A 40 -12.10 5.28 -23.13
CA ASP A 40 -11.16 5.82 -24.10
C ASP A 40 -10.55 4.72 -24.98
N LEU A 41 -10.22 3.57 -24.37
CA LEU A 41 -9.57 2.44 -25.05
C LEU A 41 -10.56 1.39 -25.59
N GLY A 42 -11.86 1.58 -25.31
CA GLY A 42 -12.90 0.65 -25.77
C GLY A 42 -12.89 -0.71 -25.10
N TRP A 43 -12.29 -0.82 -23.90
CA TRP A 43 -12.22 -2.07 -23.14
C TRP A 43 -13.42 -2.27 -22.23
N GLY A 44 -13.72 -3.55 -21.92
CA GLY A 44 -14.66 -3.88 -20.86
C GLY A 44 -14.11 -3.48 -19.48
N ARG A 45 -15.01 -3.16 -18.54
CA ARG A 45 -14.63 -2.89 -17.14
C ARG A 45 -14.00 -4.10 -16.46
N ASP A 46 -14.27 -5.28 -16.94
CA ASP A 46 -13.71 -6.56 -16.51
C ASP A 46 -12.20 -6.63 -16.71
N VAL A 47 -11.65 -6.03 -17.78
CA VAL A 47 -10.20 -5.97 -18.05
C VAL A 47 -9.50 -5.20 -16.92
N PHE A 48 -10.03 -4.03 -16.55
CA PHE A 48 -9.47 -3.25 -15.46
C PHE A 48 -9.61 -3.95 -14.10
N ALA A 49 -10.79 -4.52 -13.83
CA ALA A 49 -11.03 -5.29 -12.62
C ALA A 49 -10.08 -6.49 -12.51
N LEU A 50 -9.84 -7.19 -13.63
CA LEU A 50 -8.88 -8.30 -13.69
C LEU A 50 -7.45 -7.81 -13.39
N ALA A 51 -7.03 -6.67 -13.94
CA ALA A 51 -5.70 -6.09 -13.66
C ALA A 51 -5.54 -5.81 -12.15
N ILE A 52 -6.56 -5.24 -11.50
CA ILE A 52 -6.53 -4.99 -10.06
C ILE A 52 -6.57 -6.30 -9.24
N ALA A 53 -7.30 -7.31 -9.70
CA ALA A 53 -7.30 -8.63 -9.07
C ALA A 53 -5.91 -9.30 -9.14
N ILE A 54 -5.27 -9.27 -10.30
CA ILE A 54 -3.89 -9.75 -10.49
C ILE A 54 -2.92 -8.94 -9.62
N GLN A 55 -3.07 -7.62 -9.54
CA GLN A 55 -2.26 -6.76 -8.68
C GLN A 55 -2.30 -7.22 -7.21
N ASN A 56 -3.50 -7.46 -6.67
CA ASN A 56 -3.63 -7.90 -5.30
C ASN A 56 -3.07 -9.31 -5.07
N LEU A 57 -3.26 -10.21 -6.03
CA LEU A 57 -2.69 -11.57 -5.98
C LEU A 57 -1.16 -11.52 -6.01
N VAL A 58 -0.57 -10.79 -6.96
CA VAL A 58 0.89 -10.65 -7.09
C VAL A 58 1.46 -9.96 -5.86
N TRP A 59 0.82 -8.89 -5.37
CA TRP A 59 1.21 -8.22 -4.14
C TRP A 59 1.24 -9.18 -2.95
N GLY A 60 0.18 -9.96 -2.74
CA GLY A 60 0.10 -10.95 -1.66
C GLY A 60 1.15 -12.05 -1.78
N LEU A 61 1.33 -12.62 -2.98
CA LEU A 61 2.30 -13.70 -3.23
C LEU A 61 3.76 -13.23 -3.09
N THR A 62 4.07 -12.00 -3.47
CA THR A 62 5.43 -11.45 -3.39
C THR A 62 5.76 -10.89 -2.00
N GLN A 63 4.78 -10.63 -1.16
CA GLN A 63 4.95 -10.04 0.17
C GLN A 63 5.91 -10.82 1.09
N PRO A 64 5.83 -12.17 1.23
CA PRO A 64 6.78 -12.92 2.05
C PRO A 64 8.23 -12.83 1.55
N PHE A 65 8.40 -12.75 0.23
CA PHE A 65 9.72 -12.60 -0.38
C PHE A 65 10.30 -11.21 -0.14
N ALA A 66 9.49 -10.16 -0.29
CA ALA A 66 9.89 -8.79 0.02
C ALA A 66 10.27 -8.64 1.51
N GLY A 67 9.48 -9.22 2.43
CA GLY A 67 9.79 -9.25 3.86
C GLY A 67 11.13 -9.91 4.14
N ARG A 68 11.35 -11.13 3.61
CA ARG A 68 12.63 -11.85 3.78
C ARG A 68 13.82 -11.10 3.18
N LEU A 69 13.63 -10.46 2.02
CA LEU A 69 14.66 -9.66 1.38
C LEU A 69 15.02 -8.45 2.24
N ALA A 70 13.99 -7.82 2.87
CA ALA A 70 14.16 -6.70 3.79
C ALA A 70 14.94 -7.12 5.05
N ASP A 71 14.65 -8.29 5.61
CA ASP A 71 15.36 -8.81 6.77
C ASP A 71 16.82 -9.15 6.44
N ARG A 72 17.09 -9.65 5.23
CA ARG A 72 18.45 -10.05 4.81
C ARG A 72 19.32 -8.89 4.33
N HIS A 73 18.76 -7.96 3.56
CA HIS A 73 19.52 -6.91 2.89
C HIS A 73 19.23 -5.51 3.43
N GLY A 74 18.25 -5.38 4.33
CA GLY A 74 17.76 -4.12 4.86
C GLY A 74 16.54 -3.59 4.10
N ALA A 75 15.57 -3.09 4.87
CA ALA A 75 14.28 -2.67 4.33
C ALA A 75 14.40 -1.49 3.35
N GLY A 76 15.35 -0.56 3.56
CA GLY A 76 15.53 0.59 2.67
C GLY A 76 15.80 0.21 1.21
N TRP A 77 16.58 -0.85 0.97
CA TRP A 77 16.84 -1.35 -0.38
C TRP A 77 15.60 -1.96 -1.02
N VAL A 78 14.79 -2.64 -0.23
CA VAL A 78 13.54 -3.25 -0.71
C VAL A 78 12.50 -2.17 -1.02
N VAL A 79 12.39 -1.14 -0.16
CA VAL A 79 11.55 0.04 -0.44
C VAL A 79 12.01 0.76 -1.70
N LEU A 80 13.33 0.96 -1.86
CA LEU A 80 13.88 1.58 -3.07
C LEU A 80 13.51 0.80 -4.34
N GLY A 81 13.76 -0.51 -4.35
CA GLY A 81 13.42 -1.38 -5.48
C GLY A 81 11.92 -1.42 -5.76
N GLY A 82 11.10 -1.50 -4.70
CA GLY A 82 9.64 -1.43 -4.80
C GLY A 82 9.15 -0.10 -5.36
N ALA A 83 9.73 1.03 -4.91
CA ALA A 83 9.41 2.36 -5.42
C ALA A 83 9.79 2.53 -6.90
N VAL A 84 10.94 2.02 -7.32
CA VAL A 84 11.34 2.03 -8.74
C VAL A 84 10.35 1.25 -9.59
N LEU A 85 9.98 0.03 -9.17
CA LEU A 85 8.97 -0.76 -9.87
C LEU A 85 7.60 -0.07 -9.90
N TYR A 86 7.22 0.58 -8.80
CA TYR A 86 5.97 1.31 -8.71
C TYR A 86 5.91 2.47 -9.73
N VAL A 87 6.98 3.26 -9.81
CA VAL A 87 7.12 4.37 -10.78
C VAL A 87 7.10 3.85 -12.22
N ILE A 88 7.87 2.78 -12.50
CA ILE A 88 7.90 2.16 -13.83
C ILE A 88 6.50 1.62 -14.19
N GLY A 89 5.82 0.97 -13.26
CA GLY A 89 4.48 0.44 -13.47
C GLY A 89 3.45 1.53 -13.77
N LEU A 90 3.48 2.65 -13.06
CA LEU A 90 2.62 3.81 -13.33
C LEU A 90 2.92 4.43 -14.70
N TYR A 91 4.20 4.56 -15.04
CA TYR A 91 4.60 5.04 -16.37
C TYR A 91 4.12 4.10 -17.48
N MET A 92 4.31 2.79 -17.32
CA MET A 92 3.81 1.79 -18.30
C MET A 92 2.28 1.85 -18.38
N MET A 93 1.58 1.96 -17.25
CA MET A 93 0.12 2.07 -17.20
C MET A 93 -0.37 3.32 -17.94
N SER A 94 0.33 4.45 -17.86
CA SER A 94 -0.01 5.68 -18.60
C SER A 94 0.14 5.55 -20.11
N ARG A 95 0.90 4.55 -20.57
CA ARG A 95 1.15 4.26 -22.00
C ARG A 95 0.46 2.99 -22.49
N SER A 96 -0.43 2.42 -21.70
CA SER A 96 -1.15 1.20 -22.05
C SER A 96 -2.07 1.45 -23.25
N MET A 97 -1.91 0.63 -24.28
CA MET A 97 -2.73 0.66 -25.51
C MET A 97 -3.45 -0.67 -25.71
N THR A 98 -3.00 -1.73 -25.05
CA THR A 98 -3.60 -3.05 -25.09
C THR A 98 -3.98 -3.52 -23.70
N GLU A 99 -4.94 -4.45 -23.62
CA GLU A 99 -5.33 -5.09 -22.36
C GLU A 99 -4.12 -5.73 -21.66
N MET A 100 -3.21 -6.33 -22.43
CA MET A 100 -2.01 -6.96 -21.89
C MET A 100 -1.06 -5.94 -21.25
N ASP A 101 -0.94 -4.73 -21.83
CA ASP A 101 -0.13 -3.66 -21.25
C ASP A 101 -0.67 -3.28 -19.85
N LEU A 102 -2.00 -3.21 -19.70
CA LEU A 102 -2.63 -2.91 -18.41
C LEU A 102 -2.40 -4.05 -17.40
N LEU A 103 -2.57 -5.32 -17.82
CA LEU A 103 -2.35 -6.47 -16.96
C LEU A 103 -0.89 -6.55 -16.48
N LEU A 104 0.06 -6.28 -17.37
CA LEU A 104 1.49 -6.28 -17.03
C LEU A 104 1.86 -5.09 -16.13
N SER A 105 1.45 -3.88 -16.49
CA SER A 105 1.81 -2.65 -15.75
C SER A 105 1.10 -2.57 -14.40
N ALA A 106 -0.23 -2.49 -14.41
CA ALA A 106 -1.04 -2.34 -13.20
C ALA A 106 -1.10 -3.64 -12.38
N GLY A 107 -1.19 -4.80 -13.05
CA GLY A 107 -1.30 -6.09 -12.37
C GLY A 107 0.04 -6.57 -11.80
N ILE A 108 1.03 -6.76 -12.64
CA ILE A 108 2.27 -7.45 -12.26
C ILE A 108 3.29 -6.45 -11.69
N VAL A 109 3.69 -5.44 -12.47
CA VAL A 109 4.80 -4.56 -12.08
C VAL A 109 4.45 -3.74 -10.84
N ILE A 110 3.27 -3.11 -10.80
CA ILE A 110 2.80 -2.38 -9.62
C ILE A 110 2.56 -3.34 -8.45
N GLY A 111 2.01 -4.54 -8.70
CA GLY A 111 1.80 -5.55 -7.66
C GLY A 111 3.09 -5.93 -6.94
N ILE A 112 4.19 -6.17 -7.67
CA ILE A 112 5.51 -6.41 -7.09
C ILE A 112 6.02 -5.15 -6.37
N GLY A 113 5.88 -3.96 -6.96
CA GLY A 113 6.27 -2.68 -6.37
C GLY A 113 5.62 -2.44 -5.00
N LEU A 114 4.31 -2.73 -4.89
CA LEU A 114 3.55 -2.64 -3.65
C LEU A 114 4.11 -3.52 -2.53
N SER A 115 4.62 -4.71 -2.85
CA SER A 115 5.19 -5.60 -1.82
C SER A 115 6.39 -5.00 -1.10
N GLY A 116 7.17 -4.15 -1.80
CA GLY A 116 8.31 -3.45 -1.24
C GLY A 116 7.97 -2.14 -0.53
N THR A 117 6.88 -1.46 -0.90
CA THR A 117 6.55 -0.11 -0.43
C THR A 117 5.43 -0.07 0.61
N THR A 118 4.90 -1.23 1.04
CA THR A 118 3.76 -1.30 1.96
C THR A 118 4.10 -1.91 3.32
N PHE A 119 3.06 -2.23 4.09
CA PHE A 119 3.09 -2.46 5.53
C PHE A 119 4.20 -3.35 6.07
N PRO A 120 4.42 -4.59 5.63
CA PRO A 120 5.35 -5.48 6.32
C PRO A 120 6.78 -4.98 6.30
N VAL A 121 7.22 -4.42 5.16
CA VAL A 121 8.58 -3.88 5.01
C VAL A 121 8.74 -2.59 5.82
N VAL A 122 7.81 -1.65 5.67
CA VAL A 122 7.87 -0.35 6.35
C VAL A 122 7.67 -0.49 7.86
N PHE A 123 6.69 -1.30 8.30
CA PHE A 123 6.46 -1.56 9.73
C PHE A 123 7.62 -2.33 10.37
N GLY A 124 8.27 -3.22 9.62
CA GLY A 124 9.46 -3.91 10.08
C GLY A 124 10.56 -2.92 10.52
N VAL A 125 10.88 -1.96 9.66
CA VAL A 125 11.90 -0.94 9.96
C VAL A 125 11.48 0.01 11.08
N ILE A 126 10.23 0.46 11.09
CA ILE A 126 9.70 1.34 12.14
C ILE A 126 9.75 0.63 13.50
N SER A 127 9.34 -0.64 13.55
CA SER A 127 9.35 -1.43 14.78
C SER A 127 10.75 -1.68 15.32
N ARG A 128 11.76 -1.82 14.47
CA ARG A 128 13.16 -1.96 14.88
C ARG A 128 13.78 -0.63 15.34
N ALA A 129 13.31 0.48 14.79
CA ALA A 129 13.82 1.82 15.15
C ALA A 129 13.27 2.37 16.47
N LEU A 130 12.19 1.79 17.00
CA LEU A 130 11.45 2.29 18.17
C LEU A 130 11.42 1.29 19.33
N PRO A 131 11.39 1.78 20.60
CA PRO A 131 11.19 0.93 21.77
C PRO A 131 9.85 0.17 21.70
N SER A 132 9.81 -1.01 22.33
CA SER A 132 8.65 -1.93 22.31
C SER A 132 7.33 -1.24 22.69
N GLU A 133 7.38 -0.35 23.67
CA GLU A 133 6.22 0.37 24.23
C GLU A 133 5.58 1.32 23.23
N ARG A 134 6.37 1.82 22.25
CA ARG A 134 5.91 2.80 21.25
C ARG A 134 5.59 2.19 19.89
N ARG A 135 5.87 0.91 19.67
CA ARG A 135 5.69 0.25 18.36
C ARG A 135 4.25 0.30 17.87
N SER A 136 3.28 -0.05 18.74
CA SER A 136 1.86 -0.06 18.35
C SER A 136 1.37 1.35 17.98
N TRP A 137 1.74 2.36 18.76
CA TRP A 137 1.45 3.75 18.46
C TRP A 137 2.08 4.20 17.13
N ALA A 138 3.34 3.86 16.90
CA ALA A 138 4.03 4.26 15.66
C ALA A 138 3.43 3.61 14.40
N MET A 139 3.00 2.35 14.50
CA MET A 139 2.27 1.68 13.43
C MET A 139 0.92 2.37 13.16
N GLY A 140 0.18 2.73 14.23
CA GLY A 140 -1.08 3.47 14.11
C GLY A 140 -0.89 4.84 13.45
N VAL A 141 0.13 5.60 13.85
CA VAL A 141 0.49 6.88 13.22
C VAL A 141 0.84 6.68 11.75
N SER A 142 1.64 5.67 11.42
CA SER A 142 2.04 5.40 10.03
C SER A 142 0.84 5.03 9.15
N MET A 143 -0.13 4.25 9.70
CA MET A 143 -1.38 3.93 9.02
C MET A 143 -2.25 5.17 8.83
N SER A 144 -2.35 6.04 9.84
CA SER A 144 -3.10 7.29 9.75
C SER A 144 -2.55 8.20 8.65
N VAL A 145 -1.21 8.31 8.57
CA VAL A 145 -0.55 9.06 7.48
C VAL A 145 -0.78 8.39 6.12
N GLY A 146 -0.79 7.05 6.06
CA GLY A 146 -1.19 6.30 4.85
C GLY A 146 -2.62 6.63 4.41
N SER A 147 -3.56 6.69 5.36
CA SER A 147 -4.96 7.07 5.11
C SER A 147 -5.11 8.55 4.73
N LEU A 148 -4.23 9.44 5.24
CA LEU A 148 -4.16 10.83 4.77
C LEU A 148 -3.81 10.89 3.28
N GLY A 149 -2.91 9.99 2.81
CA GLY A 149 -2.62 9.85 1.38
C GLY A 149 -3.88 9.52 0.58
N GLN A 150 -4.70 8.58 1.05
CA GLN A 150 -5.99 8.27 0.44
C GLN A 150 -6.90 9.53 0.41
N PHE A 151 -7.07 10.20 1.53
CA PHE A 151 -7.94 11.38 1.65
C PHE A 151 -7.53 12.52 0.69
N VAL A 152 -6.23 12.76 0.52
CA VAL A 152 -5.72 13.87 -0.31
C VAL A 152 -5.59 13.48 -1.78
N LEU A 153 -5.06 12.28 -2.07
CA LEU A 153 -4.74 11.89 -3.44
C LEU A 153 -5.96 11.48 -4.25
N LEU A 154 -7.07 11.05 -3.63
CA LEU A 154 -8.26 10.71 -4.41
C LEU A 154 -8.88 11.94 -5.08
N PRO A 155 -9.27 12.99 -4.35
CA PRO A 155 -9.78 14.20 -5.00
C PRO A 155 -8.75 14.85 -5.93
N GLY A 156 -7.46 14.79 -5.55
CA GLY A 156 -6.38 15.28 -6.40
C GLY A 156 -6.27 14.51 -7.73
N SER A 157 -6.36 13.19 -7.68
CA SER A 157 -6.33 12.34 -8.89
C SER A 157 -7.55 12.56 -9.78
N ASP A 158 -8.74 12.71 -9.19
CA ASP A 158 -9.96 13.01 -9.92
C ASP A 158 -9.84 14.35 -10.66
N ALA A 159 -9.38 15.39 -9.98
CA ALA A 159 -9.13 16.69 -10.59
C ALA A 159 -8.09 16.63 -11.73
N LEU A 160 -7.03 15.83 -11.57
CA LEU A 160 -6.02 15.61 -12.60
C LEU A 160 -6.62 14.87 -13.82
N ILE A 161 -7.41 13.83 -13.58
CA ILE A 161 -8.07 13.07 -14.66
C ILE A 161 -9.02 13.99 -15.43
N MET A 162 -9.80 14.81 -14.75
CA MET A 162 -10.74 15.72 -15.39
C MET A 162 -10.06 16.84 -16.18
N SER A 163 -8.91 17.33 -15.73
CA SER A 163 -8.23 18.47 -16.36
C SER A 163 -7.25 18.07 -17.45
N LEU A 164 -6.57 16.93 -17.30
CA LEU A 164 -5.45 16.53 -18.16
C LEU A 164 -5.68 15.18 -18.87
N GLY A 165 -6.71 14.43 -18.45
CA GLY A 165 -6.92 13.06 -18.90
C GLY A 165 -6.17 12.02 -18.04
N TRP A 166 -6.53 10.76 -18.21
CA TRP A 166 -6.04 9.64 -17.40
C TRP A 166 -4.54 9.36 -17.59
N SER A 167 -4.01 9.51 -18.81
CA SER A 167 -2.59 9.23 -19.12
C SER A 167 -1.66 10.19 -18.39
N GLU A 168 -1.91 11.50 -18.52
CA GLU A 168 -1.13 12.55 -17.87
C GLU A 168 -1.30 12.54 -16.35
N ALA A 169 -2.48 12.22 -15.86
CA ALA A 169 -2.73 12.03 -14.42
C ALA A 169 -1.85 10.92 -13.86
N LEU A 170 -1.74 9.77 -14.56
CA LEU A 170 -0.84 8.67 -14.16
C LEU A 170 0.63 9.08 -14.19
N LEU A 171 1.07 9.88 -15.18
CA LEU A 171 2.44 10.40 -15.23
C LEU A 171 2.75 11.32 -14.03
N LEU A 172 1.81 12.16 -13.62
CA LEU A 172 1.97 13.00 -12.44
C LEU A 172 2.00 12.17 -11.15
N LEU A 173 1.19 11.12 -11.05
CA LEU A 173 1.26 10.19 -9.93
C LEU A 173 2.57 9.39 -9.93
N ALA A 174 3.12 9.05 -11.10
CA ALA A 174 4.45 8.46 -11.21
C ALA A 174 5.54 9.44 -10.73
N ALA A 175 5.45 10.71 -11.14
CA ALA A 175 6.36 11.77 -10.69
C ALA A 175 6.28 11.98 -9.16
N LEU A 176 5.08 11.99 -8.58
CA LEU A 176 4.88 12.04 -7.14
C LEU A 176 5.52 10.83 -6.45
N SER A 177 5.38 9.64 -7.05
CA SER A 177 5.93 8.40 -6.50
C SER A 177 7.46 8.37 -6.51
N LEU A 178 8.14 9.18 -7.33
CA LEU A 178 9.60 9.36 -7.27
C LEU A 178 10.07 9.87 -5.91
N LEU A 179 9.23 10.57 -5.15
CA LEU A 179 9.56 11.01 -3.80
C LEU A 179 9.83 9.83 -2.84
N MET A 180 9.31 8.65 -3.12
CA MET A 180 9.61 7.46 -2.32
C MET A 180 11.10 7.06 -2.41
N LEU A 181 11.81 7.43 -3.49
CA LEU A 181 13.23 7.08 -3.68
C LEU A 181 14.12 7.74 -2.61
N PRO A 182 14.13 9.09 -2.44
CA PRO A 182 14.92 9.71 -1.38
C PRO A 182 14.42 9.32 0.02
N LEU A 183 13.11 9.10 0.22
CA LEU A 183 12.57 8.67 1.50
C LEU A 183 13.08 7.28 1.92
N SER A 184 13.32 6.38 0.96
CA SER A 184 13.89 5.05 1.22
C SER A 184 15.28 5.12 1.87
N GLY A 185 16.05 6.19 1.64
CA GLY A 185 17.35 6.43 2.25
C GLY A 185 17.29 6.50 3.78
N ALA A 186 16.24 7.07 4.35
CA ALA A 186 16.03 7.09 5.80
C ALA A 186 15.68 5.69 6.37
N LEU A 187 15.15 4.81 5.54
CA LEU A 187 14.80 3.43 5.90
C LEU A 187 15.97 2.45 5.71
N MET A 188 17.12 2.90 5.15
CA MET A 188 18.31 2.07 5.03
C MET A 188 18.89 1.81 6.41
N GLU A 189 18.85 0.55 6.83
CA GLU A 189 19.42 0.10 8.09
C GLU A 189 20.89 -0.25 7.89
N PRO A 190 21.80 0.11 8.85
CA PRO A 190 23.09 -0.52 8.90
C PRO A 190 22.85 -2.04 8.96
N ARG A 191 23.60 -2.82 8.19
CA ARG A 191 23.53 -4.28 8.30
C ARG A 191 23.73 -4.65 9.77
N ALA A 192 22.64 -4.78 10.51
CA ALA A 192 22.68 -5.43 11.80
C ALA A 192 23.12 -6.85 11.50
N GLY A 193 24.15 -7.31 12.23
CA GLY A 193 24.51 -8.72 12.25
C GLY A 193 23.36 -9.50 12.87
N VAL A 194 22.27 -9.61 12.14
CA VAL A 194 21.21 -10.58 12.44
C VAL A 194 21.87 -11.90 12.13
N GLU A 195 22.31 -12.59 13.18
CA GLU A 195 22.61 -14.02 13.05
C GLU A 195 21.43 -14.63 12.29
N PRO A 196 21.71 -15.36 11.22
CA PRO A 196 20.63 -16.01 10.49
C PRO A 196 20.12 -17.18 11.34
N GLN A 197 19.26 -16.90 12.30
CA GLN A 197 18.27 -17.90 12.76
C GLN A 197 17.26 -18.07 11.62
N ALA A 198 17.79 -18.42 10.48
CA ALA A 198 16.98 -18.57 9.29
C ALA A 198 16.41 -19.98 9.26
N LEU A 199 15.27 -20.14 9.93
CA LEU A 199 14.31 -21.15 9.48
C LEU A 199 14.16 -20.98 7.96
N SER A 200 14.27 -22.08 7.22
CA SER A 200 14.02 -22.01 5.78
C SER A 200 12.61 -21.49 5.54
N MET A 201 12.36 -20.78 4.41
CA MET A 201 11.01 -20.32 4.05
C MET A 201 9.98 -21.45 4.17
N ARG A 202 10.37 -22.68 3.79
CA ARG A 202 9.52 -23.86 3.89
C ARG A 202 9.15 -24.21 5.34
N GLN A 203 10.09 -24.10 6.28
CA GLN A 203 9.82 -24.35 7.71
C GLN A 203 8.89 -23.31 8.30
N VAL A 204 9.07 -22.02 7.96
CA VAL A 204 8.20 -20.93 8.41
C VAL A 204 6.77 -21.11 7.87
N LEU A 205 6.63 -21.46 6.59
CA LEU A 205 5.34 -21.71 5.98
C LEU A 205 4.66 -22.95 6.56
N ASP A 206 5.40 -24.04 6.79
CA ASP A 206 4.85 -25.27 7.38
C ASP A 206 4.35 -25.03 8.81
N GLU A 207 5.09 -24.28 9.61
CA GLU A 207 4.67 -23.86 10.96
C GLU A 207 3.43 -22.97 10.92
N ALA A 208 3.40 -21.97 10.03
CA ALA A 208 2.26 -21.06 9.89
C ALA A 208 0.98 -21.83 9.49
N VAL A 209 1.06 -22.71 8.49
CA VAL A 209 -0.10 -23.48 7.98
C VAL A 209 -0.65 -24.45 9.05
N ARG A 210 0.19 -24.97 9.94
CA ARG A 210 -0.25 -25.83 11.05
C ARG A 210 -0.93 -25.08 12.19
N HIS A 211 -0.75 -23.75 12.26
CA HIS A 211 -1.29 -22.96 13.37
C HIS A 211 -2.70 -22.45 13.08
N ARG A 212 -3.70 -22.85 13.88
CA ARG A 212 -5.12 -22.43 13.69
C ARG A 212 -5.30 -20.90 13.70
N GLY A 213 -4.52 -20.18 14.52
CA GLY A 213 -4.57 -18.71 14.58
C GLY A 213 -4.13 -18.05 13.26
N PHE A 214 -3.23 -18.65 12.52
CA PHE A 214 -2.83 -18.18 11.19
C PHE A 214 -4.04 -18.19 10.23
N TRP A 215 -4.79 -19.27 10.16
CA TRP A 215 -5.97 -19.37 9.29
C TRP A 215 -7.09 -18.42 9.68
N LEU A 216 -7.36 -18.27 10.99
CA LEU A 216 -8.39 -17.35 11.46
C LEU A 216 -8.05 -15.89 11.12
N LEU A 217 -6.79 -15.49 11.34
CA LEU A 217 -6.33 -14.16 10.96
C LEU A 217 -6.34 -13.97 9.44
N SER A 218 -5.88 -14.96 8.68
CA SER A 218 -5.88 -14.90 7.21
C SER A 218 -7.28 -14.77 6.65
N PHE A 219 -8.26 -15.47 7.21
CA PHE A 219 -9.66 -15.35 6.79
C PHE A 219 -10.26 -13.98 7.13
N GLY A 220 -9.98 -13.43 8.33
CA GLY A 220 -10.38 -12.08 8.71
C GLY A 220 -9.78 -11.04 7.76
N PHE A 221 -8.48 -11.11 7.48
CA PHE A 221 -7.82 -10.21 6.54
C PHE A 221 -8.32 -10.38 5.10
N PHE A 222 -8.65 -11.61 4.68
CA PHE A 222 -9.24 -11.85 3.36
C PHE A 222 -10.57 -11.11 3.19
N VAL A 223 -11.49 -11.22 4.16
CA VAL A 223 -12.79 -10.54 4.13
C VAL A 223 -12.62 -9.02 4.12
N CYS A 224 -11.76 -8.50 5.01
CA CYS A 224 -11.43 -7.07 5.06
C CYS A 224 -10.83 -6.59 3.74
N GLY A 225 -9.83 -7.29 3.22
CA GLY A 225 -9.16 -6.95 1.97
C GLY A 225 -10.12 -6.98 0.77
N PHE A 226 -10.98 -7.99 0.70
CA PHE A 226 -12.00 -8.09 -0.34
C PHE A 226 -12.94 -6.89 -0.34
N GLN A 227 -13.50 -6.53 0.82
CA GLN A 227 -14.40 -5.38 0.94
C GLN A 227 -13.72 -4.07 0.56
N VAL A 228 -12.52 -3.81 1.08
CA VAL A 228 -11.79 -2.57 0.80
C VAL A 228 -11.48 -2.44 -0.69
N VAL A 229 -11.00 -3.50 -1.33
CA VAL A 229 -10.65 -3.45 -2.76
C VAL A 229 -11.89 -3.35 -3.63
N PHE A 230 -12.95 -4.12 -3.32
CA PHE A 230 -14.20 -4.08 -4.05
C PHE A 230 -14.81 -2.67 -4.04
N ILE A 231 -14.92 -2.06 -2.87
CA ILE A 231 -15.45 -0.70 -2.74
C ILE A 231 -14.54 0.30 -3.46
N ALA A 232 -13.22 0.26 -3.24
CA ALA A 232 -12.29 1.21 -3.84
C ALA A 232 -12.28 1.14 -5.38
N THR A 233 -12.53 -0.04 -5.96
CA THR A 233 -12.49 -0.24 -7.41
C THR A 233 -13.83 0.09 -8.07
N HIS A 234 -14.94 -0.34 -7.48
CA HIS A 234 -16.24 -0.31 -8.15
C HIS A 234 -17.16 0.84 -7.71
N LEU A 235 -16.96 1.41 -6.51
CA LEU A 235 -17.84 2.47 -5.99
C LEU A 235 -17.89 3.71 -6.90
N PRO A 236 -16.76 4.24 -7.42
CA PRO A 236 -16.82 5.42 -8.30
C PRO A 236 -17.65 5.15 -9.57
N ALA A 237 -17.45 4.01 -10.22
CA ALA A 237 -18.19 3.63 -11.41
C ALA A 237 -19.69 3.42 -11.11
N PHE A 238 -20.03 2.77 -9.99
CA PHE A 238 -21.40 2.55 -9.55
C PHE A 238 -22.15 3.87 -9.30
N LEU A 239 -21.50 4.85 -8.67
CA LEU A 239 -22.11 6.15 -8.42
C LEU A 239 -22.33 6.95 -9.72
N SER A 240 -21.37 6.87 -10.65
CA SER A 240 -21.51 7.49 -11.98
C SER A 240 -22.64 6.84 -12.79
N ASP A 241 -22.80 5.52 -12.76
CA ASP A 241 -23.89 4.79 -13.41
C ASP A 241 -25.26 5.17 -12.79
N GLY A 242 -25.29 5.53 -11.51
CA GLY A 242 -26.46 6.07 -10.81
C GLY A 242 -26.79 7.52 -11.13
N GLY A 243 -26.04 8.16 -12.02
CA GLY A 243 -26.26 9.55 -12.46
C GLY A 243 -25.66 10.60 -11.52
N LEU A 244 -24.81 10.21 -10.57
CA LEU A 244 -24.08 11.14 -9.72
C LEU A 244 -22.84 11.69 -10.45
N ASP A 245 -22.44 12.88 -10.08
CA ASP A 245 -21.24 13.52 -10.60
C ASP A 245 -19.99 12.67 -10.31
N ALA A 246 -19.01 12.66 -11.23
CA ALA A 246 -17.77 11.87 -11.11
C ALA A 246 -17.02 12.16 -9.80
N GLY A 247 -17.03 13.42 -9.34
CA GLY A 247 -16.45 13.82 -8.07
C GLY A 247 -17.09 13.17 -6.84
N ALA A 248 -18.34 12.68 -6.93
CA ALA A 248 -19.01 12.00 -5.81
C ALA A 248 -18.29 10.70 -5.42
N GLY A 249 -17.78 9.94 -6.40
CA GLY A 249 -17.01 8.72 -6.16
C GLY A 249 -15.68 9.00 -5.46
N ALA A 250 -14.94 10.00 -5.94
CA ALA A 250 -13.70 10.43 -5.33
C ALA A 250 -13.91 10.93 -3.89
N MET A 251 -14.96 11.73 -3.67
CA MET A 251 -15.30 12.25 -2.35
C MET A 251 -15.71 11.14 -1.37
N ALA A 252 -16.51 10.17 -1.80
CA ALA A 252 -16.92 9.05 -0.97
C ALA A 252 -15.71 8.23 -0.50
N LEU A 253 -14.78 7.91 -1.41
CA LEU A 253 -13.56 7.20 -1.09
C LEU A 253 -12.61 8.04 -0.22
N ALA A 254 -12.54 9.37 -0.44
CA ALA A 254 -11.77 10.28 0.40
C ALA A 254 -12.30 10.32 1.84
N LEU A 255 -13.62 10.34 2.03
CA LEU A 255 -14.24 10.27 3.35
C LEU A 255 -13.90 8.96 4.08
N ILE A 256 -13.86 7.82 3.38
CA ILE A 256 -13.37 6.57 3.96
C ILE A 256 -11.93 6.76 4.47
N GLY A 257 -11.06 7.39 3.67
CA GLY A 257 -9.68 7.73 4.08
C GLY A 257 -9.64 8.62 5.32
N LEU A 258 -10.50 9.63 5.39
CA LEU A 258 -10.59 10.56 6.52
C LEU A 258 -10.94 9.82 7.84
N PHE A 259 -11.98 8.98 7.82
CA PHE A 259 -12.36 8.21 9.01
C PHE A 259 -11.31 7.15 9.36
N ASN A 260 -10.62 6.58 8.38
CA ASN A 260 -9.50 5.66 8.60
C ASN A 260 -8.31 6.35 9.31
N ILE A 261 -8.09 7.65 9.14
CA ILE A 261 -7.06 8.39 9.88
C ILE A 261 -7.32 8.27 11.39
N ALA A 262 -8.53 8.60 11.82
CA ALA A 262 -8.91 8.53 13.22
C ALA A 262 -8.91 7.08 13.74
N GLY A 263 -9.52 6.16 12.98
CA GLY A 263 -9.61 4.73 13.34
C GLY A 263 -8.23 4.08 13.51
N SER A 264 -7.32 4.32 12.58
CA SER A 264 -5.96 3.77 12.63
C SER A 264 -5.14 4.33 13.80
N TYR A 265 -5.27 5.64 14.06
CA TYR A 265 -4.61 6.26 15.20
C TYR A 265 -5.12 5.66 16.52
N LEU A 266 -6.44 5.57 16.69
CA LEU A 266 -7.06 5.02 17.90
C LEU A 266 -6.71 3.53 18.09
N ALA A 267 -6.75 2.75 17.02
CA ALA A 267 -6.35 1.34 17.05
C ALA A 267 -4.88 1.16 17.47
N GLY A 268 -3.98 2.00 16.94
CA GLY A 268 -2.57 2.02 17.34
C GLY A 268 -2.35 2.42 18.80
N PHE A 269 -3.09 3.44 19.26
CA PHE A 269 -3.00 3.94 20.63
C PHE A 269 -3.53 2.92 21.65
N TRP A 270 -4.68 2.31 21.39
CA TRP A 270 -5.25 1.30 22.29
C TRP A 270 -4.56 -0.06 22.14
N GLY A 271 -4.01 -0.39 20.97
CA GLY A 271 -3.28 -1.63 20.73
C GLY A 271 -2.01 -1.79 21.59
N GLY A 272 -1.46 -0.68 22.10
CA GLY A 272 -0.39 -0.67 23.12
C GLY A 272 -0.87 -0.83 24.56
N ARG A 273 -2.18 -0.71 24.84
CA ARG A 273 -2.76 -0.64 26.19
C ARG A 273 -3.76 -1.74 26.49
N LEU A 274 -4.48 -2.22 25.49
CA LEU A 274 -5.52 -3.23 25.63
C LEU A 274 -5.03 -4.60 25.16
N PRO A 275 -5.62 -5.70 25.67
CA PRO A 275 -5.37 -7.04 25.14
C PRO A 275 -5.76 -7.09 23.66
N LYS A 276 -4.78 -7.37 22.80
CA LYS A 276 -4.93 -7.38 21.32
C LYS A 276 -6.13 -8.21 20.82
N PRO A 277 -6.42 -9.41 21.36
CA PRO A 277 -7.59 -10.18 20.90
C PRO A 277 -8.93 -9.47 21.14
N LYS A 278 -9.08 -8.80 22.31
CA LYS A 278 -10.31 -8.05 22.63
C LYS A 278 -10.48 -6.82 21.75
N LEU A 279 -9.37 -6.10 21.48
CA LEU A 279 -9.39 -4.95 20.58
C LEU A 279 -9.75 -5.37 19.17
N LEU A 280 -9.14 -6.45 18.67
CA LEU A 280 -9.43 -7.00 17.34
C LEU A 280 -10.90 -7.42 17.22
N SER A 281 -11.44 -8.12 18.22
CA SER A 281 -12.85 -8.54 18.26
C SER A 281 -13.85 -7.37 18.29
N GLY A 282 -13.42 -6.22 18.79
CA GLY A 282 -14.24 -5.00 18.80
C GLY A 282 -14.17 -4.18 17.51
N ILE A 283 -13.15 -4.41 16.67
CA ILE A 283 -13.00 -3.76 15.37
C ILE A 283 -13.76 -4.51 14.26
N TYR A 284 -13.85 -5.85 14.35
CA TYR A 284 -14.60 -6.71 13.45
C TYR A 284 -16.03 -6.96 13.97
#